data_3c0541eb3dd1f03ebbb46bc53c274c1b
#
_entry.id   3c0541eb3dd1f03ebbb46bc53c274c1b
#
_cell.length_a   1.000
_cell.length_b   1.000
_cell.length_c   1.000
_cell.angle_alpha   90.00
_cell.angle_beta   90.00
_cell.angle_gamma   90.00
#
_symmetry.space_group_name_H-M   'P 1'
#
loop_
_entity.id
_entity.type
_entity.pdbx_description
1 polymer ?
#
loop_
_entity_poly.entity_id
_entity_poly.type
_entity_poly.pdbx_seq_one_letter_code
_entity_poly.pdbx_strand_id
1 'polypeptide(L)'
;PYDDQKLGLNKVAKYYYYPAWWEGGPQISTYINKAKWAELPKEYRAMIEAACAEADAEMCARYDAKNPVALKQLLGSGVKVLPFPKDVMEASYKAAMEYYAETSAKYPDFKKIYDDYKKFLDEQNFWFRVAENEYAKFMYSRKG
;
A
#
# COMPACT_ATOMS: atom_id res chain seq x y z
N PRO A 1 0.01 -11.44 -2.19
CA PRO A 1 0.15 -12.88 -2.46
C PRO A 1 -0.90 -13.75 -1.75
N TYR A 2 -1.21 -13.48 -0.48
CA TYR A 2 -2.13 -14.32 0.29
C TYR A 2 -3.54 -14.33 -0.31
N ASP A 3 -4.12 -13.17 -0.59
CA ASP A 3 -5.45 -13.09 -1.17
C ASP A 3 -5.49 -13.61 -2.61
N ASP A 4 -4.47 -13.31 -3.40
CA ASP A 4 -4.36 -13.77 -4.79
C ASP A 4 -4.33 -15.29 -4.87
N GLN A 5 -3.58 -15.92 -3.96
CA GLN A 5 -3.52 -17.37 -3.83
C GLN A 5 -4.87 -17.95 -3.38
N LYS A 6 -5.53 -17.31 -2.40
CA LYS A 6 -6.85 -17.71 -1.90
C LYS A 6 -7.94 -17.60 -2.97
N LEU A 7 -7.90 -16.55 -3.78
CA LEU A 7 -8.82 -16.34 -4.90
C LEU A 7 -8.52 -17.25 -6.09
N GLY A 8 -7.39 -17.95 -6.07
CA GLY A 8 -6.98 -18.86 -7.13
C GLY A 8 -6.55 -18.16 -8.42
N LEU A 9 -6.07 -16.91 -8.35
CA LEU A 9 -5.66 -16.14 -9.52
C LEU A 9 -4.49 -16.79 -10.29
N ASN A 10 -3.67 -17.57 -9.58
CA ASN A 10 -2.60 -18.38 -10.19
C ASN A 10 -3.09 -19.45 -11.17
N LYS A 11 -4.36 -19.80 -11.15
CA LYS A 11 -4.95 -20.77 -12.07
C LYS A 11 -5.23 -20.14 -13.45
N VAL A 12 -5.42 -18.83 -13.49
CA VAL A 12 -5.79 -18.07 -14.71
C VAL A 12 -4.69 -17.13 -15.18
N ALA A 13 -3.73 -16.77 -14.32
CA ALA A 13 -2.60 -15.91 -14.63
C ALA A 13 -1.28 -16.57 -14.24
N LYS A 14 -0.33 -16.63 -15.18
CA LYS A 14 0.99 -17.26 -14.99
C LYS A 14 2.09 -16.27 -14.59
N TYR A 15 1.86 -14.99 -14.80
CA TYR A 15 2.81 -13.93 -14.51
C TYR A 15 2.28 -13.09 -13.35
N TYR A 16 3.16 -12.79 -12.41
CA TYR A 16 2.86 -12.02 -11.22
C TYR A 16 3.90 -10.92 -11.08
N TYR A 17 3.48 -9.67 -11.33
CA TYR A 17 4.37 -8.52 -11.24
C TYR A 17 4.25 -7.88 -9.86
N TYR A 18 5.39 -7.63 -9.21
CA TYR A 18 5.45 -7.08 -7.87
C TYR A 18 6.72 -6.22 -7.68
N PRO A 19 6.66 -5.09 -6.95
CA PRO A 19 5.46 -4.43 -6.41
C PRO A 19 4.60 -3.77 -7.48
N ALA A 20 3.37 -3.35 -7.12
CA ALA A 20 2.55 -2.55 -8.00
C ALA A 20 3.22 -1.20 -8.30
N TRP A 21 3.01 -0.67 -9.51
CA TRP A 21 3.63 0.61 -9.90
C TRP A 21 2.95 1.83 -9.24
N TRP A 22 1.72 1.67 -8.77
CA TRP A 22 0.91 2.77 -8.21
C TRP A 22 0.98 2.87 -6.68
N GLU A 23 1.29 1.80 -5.99
CA GLU A 23 1.37 1.78 -4.53
C GLU A 23 2.18 0.59 -4.01
N GLY A 24 2.80 0.76 -2.85
CA GLY A 24 3.53 -0.31 -2.16
C GLY A 24 2.63 -1.27 -1.39
N GLY A 25 1.39 -0.86 -1.07
CA GLY A 25 0.38 -1.63 -0.35
C GLY A 25 -0.93 -0.87 -0.22
N PRO A 26 -2.06 -1.56 -0.05
CA PRO A 26 -3.36 -0.92 0.06
C PRO A 26 -3.56 -0.27 1.43
N GLN A 27 -4.17 0.92 1.43
CA GLN A 27 -4.75 1.52 2.63
C GLN A 27 -6.27 1.36 2.58
N ILE A 28 -6.84 0.68 3.56
CA ILE A 28 -8.29 0.46 3.66
C ILE A 28 -8.86 1.44 4.68
N SER A 29 -9.92 2.15 4.28
CA SER A 29 -10.56 3.17 5.10
C SER A 29 -12.00 2.77 5.44
N THR A 30 -12.42 3.06 6.67
CA THR A 30 -13.80 2.90 7.10
C THR A 30 -14.55 4.22 6.93
N TYR A 31 -15.60 4.22 6.10
CA TYR A 31 -16.40 5.41 5.86
C TYR A 31 -17.71 5.34 6.63
N ILE A 32 -18.00 6.37 7.43
CA ILE A 32 -19.22 6.49 8.21
C ILE A 32 -19.93 7.80 7.81
N ASN A 33 -21.23 7.73 7.58
CA ASN A 33 -22.03 8.92 7.33
C ASN A 33 -21.91 9.91 8.48
N LYS A 34 -21.59 11.17 8.17
CA LYS A 34 -21.28 12.19 9.19
C LYS A 34 -22.43 12.46 10.14
N ALA A 35 -23.69 12.47 9.67
CA ALA A 35 -24.84 12.64 10.51
C ALA A 35 -25.04 11.44 11.44
N LYS A 36 -24.88 10.21 10.93
CA LYS A 36 -24.96 9.00 11.74
C LYS A 36 -23.85 8.89 12.77
N TRP A 37 -22.65 9.34 12.42
CA TRP A 37 -21.56 9.44 13.38
C TRP A 37 -21.88 10.38 14.55
N ALA A 38 -22.50 11.52 14.26
CA ALA A 38 -22.89 12.50 15.26
C ALA A 38 -24.00 12.00 16.21
N GLU A 39 -24.88 11.11 15.74
CA GLU A 39 -25.95 10.48 16.54
C GLU A 39 -25.41 9.44 17.54
N LEU A 40 -24.20 8.90 17.31
CA LEU A 40 -23.62 7.87 18.21
C LEU A 40 -23.21 8.45 19.55
N PRO A 41 -23.46 7.72 20.66
CA PRO A 41 -22.87 8.03 21.97
C PRO A 41 -21.34 8.14 21.88
N LYS A 42 -20.74 8.96 22.73
CA LYS A 42 -19.29 9.18 22.76
C LYS A 42 -18.52 7.87 22.94
N GLU A 43 -19.02 7.00 23.78
CA GLU A 43 -18.43 5.70 24.09
C GLU A 43 -18.39 4.81 22.84
N TYR A 44 -19.44 4.80 22.03
CA TYR A 44 -19.49 3.99 20.80
C TYR A 44 -18.53 4.54 19.73
N ARG A 45 -18.41 5.85 19.62
CA ARG A 45 -17.40 6.47 18.75
C ARG A 45 -15.99 6.06 19.14
N ALA A 46 -15.66 6.12 20.44
CA ALA A 46 -14.36 5.70 20.96
C ALA A 46 -14.10 4.18 20.71
N MET A 47 -15.14 3.34 20.86
CA MET A 47 -15.01 1.90 20.56
C MET A 47 -14.72 1.66 19.08
N ILE A 48 -15.38 2.37 18.17
CA ILE A 48 -15.15 2.24 16.71
C ILE A 48 -13.74 2.73 16.37
N GLU A 49 -13.30 3.86 16.93
CA GLU A 49 -11.93 4.37 16.70
C GLU A 49 -10.87 3.38 17.20
N ALA A 50 -11.06 2.81 18.39
CA ALA A 50 -10.15 1.79 18.92
C ALA A 50 -10.13 0.52 18.07
N ALA A 51 -11.31 0.03 17.65
CA ALA A 51 -11.40 -1.14 16.78
C ALA A 51 -10.76 -0.92 15.40
N CYS A 52 -10.88 0.28 14.83
CA CYS A 52 -10.20 0.61 13.58
C CYS A 52 -8.68 0.62 13.74
N ALA A 53 -8.16 1.18 14.84
CA ALA A 53 -6.72 1.20 15.11
C ALA A 53 -6.16 -0.22 15.34
N GLU A 54 -6.89 -1.08 16.07
CA GLU A 54 -6.51 -2.48 16.24
C GLU A 54 -6.53 -3.24 14.92
N ALA A 55 -7.58 -3.06 14.12
CA ALA A 55 -7.71 -3.71 12.81
C ALA A 55 -6.57 -3.33 11.85
N ASP A 56 -6.10 -2.08 11.89
CA ASP A 56 -4.97 -1.60 11.09
C ASP A 56 -3.68 -2.36 11.47
N ALA A 57 -3.33 -2.37 12.75
CA ALA A 57 -2.14 -3.06 13.24
C ALA A 57 -2.21 -4.58 12.99
N GLU A 58 -3.37 -5.20 13.25
CA GLU A 58 -3.57 -6.63 13.04
C GLU A 58 -3.50 -7.01 11.55
N MET A 59 -4.05 -6.20 10.67
CA MET A 59 -4.03 -6.45 9.23
C MET A 59 -2.59 -6.49 8.72
N CYS A 60 -1.75 -5.50 9.05
CA CYS A 60 -0.34 -5.48 8.68
C CYS A 60 0.38 -6.75 9.17
N ALA A 61 0.25 -7.07 10.47
CA ALA A 61 0.90 -8.24 11.06
C ALA A 61 0.45 -9.56 10.41
N ARG A 62 -0.84 -9.68 10.09
CA ARG A 62 -1.38 -10.88 9.42
C ARG A 62 -0.85 -11.04 8.00
N TYR A 63 -0.76 -9.97 7.22
CA TYR A 63 -0.22 -10.03 5.88
C TYR A 63 1.27 -10.33 5.88
N ASP A 64 2.03 -9.73 6.78
CA ASP A 64 3.46 -10.01 6.92
C ASP A 64 3.72 -11.50 7.29
N ALA A 65 2.87 -12.09 8.12
CA ALA A 65 2.97 -13.50 8.47
C ALA A 65 2.51 -14.45 7.34
N LYS A 66 1.48 -14.10 6.58
CA LYS A 66 0.86 -14.99 5.59
C LYS A 66 1.43 -14.86 4.18
N ASN A 67 1.84 -13.66 3.78
CA ASN A 67 2.34 -13.41 2.43
C ASN A 67 3.58 -14.24 2.06
N PRO A 68 4.58 -14.46 2.93
CA PRO A 68 5.73 -15.29 2.59
C PRO A 68 5.35 -16.74 2.27
N VAL A 69 4.40 -17.30 3.02
CA VAL A 69 3.92 -18.66 2.79
C VAL A 69 3.16 -18.75 1.47
N ALA A 70 2.23 -17.81 1.24
CA ALA A 70 1.45 -17.76 0.00
C ALA A 70 2.34 -17.52 -1.22
N LEU A 71 3.36 -16.67 -1.13
CA LEU A 71 4.31 -16.44 -2.21
C LEU A 71 5.07 -17.71 -2.57
N LYS A 72 5.52 -18.49 -1.59
CA LYS A 72 6.16 -19.79 -1.84
C LYS A 72 5.21 -20.76 -2.54
N GLN A 73 3.94 -20.78 -2.18
CA GLN A 73 2.92 -21.62 -2.83
C GLN A 73 2.65 -21.18 -4.28
N LEU A 74 2.57 -19.87 -4.53
CA LEU A 74 2.43 -19.32 -5.89
C LEU A 74 3.63 -19.72 -6.78
N LEU A 75 4.85 -19.57 -6.28
CA LEU A 75 6.06 -19.99 -6.98
C LEU A 75 6.06 -21.52 -7.25
N GLY A 76 5.67 -22.32 -6.26
CA GLY A 76 5.55 -23.77 -6.39
C GLY A 76 4.48 -24.21 -7.39
N SER A 77 3.46 -23.39 -7.65
CA SER A 77 2.43 -23.64 -8.67
C SER A 77 2.86 -23.26 -10.11
N GLY A 78 4.10 -22.78 -10.29
CA GLY A 78 4.65 -22.41 -11.59
C GLY A 78 4.39 -20.96 -12.00
N VAL A 79 3.88 -20.13 -11.10
CA VAL A 79 3.75 -18.68 -11.33
C VAL A 79 5.13 -18.04 -11.39
N LYS A 80 5.34 -17.19 -12.40
CA LYS A 80 6.57 -16.41 -12.55
C LYS A 80 6.40 -15.04 -11.89
N VAL A 81 7.10 -14.82 -10.79
CA VAL A 81 7.16 -13.52 -10.11
C VAL A 81 8.25 -12.67 -10.76
N LEU A 82 7.87 -11.51 -11.25
CA LEU A 82 8.75 -10.60 -11.99
C LEU A 82 8.59 -9.18 -11.45
N PRO A 83 9.67 -8.37 -11.42
CA PRO A 83 9.53 -6.95 -11.19
C PRO A 83 8.92 -6.28 -12.42
N PHE A 84 8.21 -5.17 -12.23
CA PHE A 84 7.85 -4.31 -13.35
C PHE A 84 9.12 -3.78 -14.03
N PRO A 85 9.17 -3.75 -15.38
CA PRO A 85 10.27 -3.12 -16.10
C PRO A 85 10.44 -1.64 -15.66
N LYS A 86 11.70 -1.19 -15.62
CA LYS A 86 12.01 0.15 -15.13
C LYS A 86 11.36 1.25 -15.98
N ASP A 87 11.32 1.08 -17.29
CA ASP A 87 10.68 2.00 -18.23
C ASP A 87 9.17 2.13 -17.99
N VAL A 88 8.50 1.03 -17.62
CA VAL A 88 7.08 1.04 -17.20
C VAL A 88 6.91 1.83 -15.91
N MET A 89 7.75 1.61 -14.90
CA MET A 89 7.70 2.35 -13.64
C MET A 89 7.93 3.85 -13.84
N GLU A 90 8.93 4.22 -14.63
CA GLU A 90 9.25 5.62 -14.93
C GLU A 90 8.12 6.32 -15.72
N ALA A 91 7.57 5.65 -16.73
CA ALA A 91 6.46 6.19 -17.51
C ALA A 91 5.20 6.39 -16.66
N SER A 92 4.89 5.42 -15.80
CA SER A 92 3.75 5.48 -14.89
C SER A 92 3.90 6.58 -13.85
N TYR A 93 5.10 6.71 -13.26
CA TYR A 93 5.41 7.78 -12.32
C TYR A 93 5.24 9.17 -12.99
N LYS A 94 5.80 9.35 -14.17
CA LYS A 94 5.67 10.59 -14.93
C LYS A 94 4.20 10.93 -15.18
N ALA A 95 3.42 9.99 -15.70
CA ALA A 95 2.00 10.19 -15.96
C ALA A 95 1.21 10.55 -14.69
N ALA A 96 1.51 9.90 -13.56
CA ALA A 96 0.89 10.24 -12.27
C ALA A 96 1.21 11.66 -11.82
N MET A 97 2.48 12.10 -11.95
CA MET A 97 2.89 13.46 -11.56
C MET A 97 2.24 14.53 -12.46
N GLU A 98 2.13 14.28 -13.75
CA GLU A 98 1.43 15.16 -14.70
C GLU A 98 -0.05 15.26 -14.33
N TYR A 99 -0.70 14.15 -14.06
CA TYR A 99 -2.11 14.13 -13.65
C TYR A 99 -2.36 14.86 -12.32
N TYR A 100 -1.48 14.69 -11.33
CA TYR A 100 -1.59 15.43 -10.06
C TYR A 100 -1.40 16.93 -10.24
N ALA A 101 -0.50 17.36 -11.12
CA ALA A 101 -0.31 18.76 -11.43
C ALA A 101 -1.54 19.38 -12.12
N GLU A 102 -2.10 18.71 -13.12
CA GLU A 102 -3.32 19.13 -13.81
C GLU A 102 -4.52 19.19 -12.85
N THR A 103 -4.68 18.16 -12.01
CA THR A 103 -5.78 18.09 -11.05
C THR A 103 -5.66 19.18 -9.98
N SER A 104 -4.45 19.44 -9.50
CA SER A 104 -4.16 20.54 -8.56
C SER A 104 -4.45 21.90 -9.15
N ALA A 105 -4.15 22.11 -10.42
CA ALA A 105 -4.46 23.36 -11.10
C ALA A 105 -5.97 23.60 -11.27
N LYS A 106 -6.73 22.50 -11.45
CA LYS A 106 -8.17 22.55 -11.69
C LYS A 106 -9.00 22.60 -10.41
N TYR A 107 -8.56 21.94 -9.34
CA TYR A 107 -9.34 21.77 -8.11
C TYR A 107 -8.55 22.24 -6.88
N PRO A 108 -8.88 23.45 -6.33
CA PRO A 108 -8.16 24.00 -5.18
C PRO A 108 -8.21 23.13 -3.92
N ASP A 109 -9.33 22.43 -3.67
CA ASP A 109 -9.45 21.54 -2.52
C ASP A 109 -8.53 20.31 -2.65
N PHE A 110 -8.44 19.75 -3.85
CA PHE A 110 -7.46 18.68 -4.13
C PHE A 110 -6.03 19.19 -3.91
N LYS A 111 -5.70 20.35 -4.45
CA LYS A 111 -4.37 20.94 -4.28
C LYS A 111 -3.99 21.08 -2.82
N LYS A 112 -4.89 21.62 -1.99
CA LYS A 112 -4.66 21.80 -0.55
C LYS A 112 -4.33 20.49 0.15
N ILE A 113 -5.08 19.43 -0.14
CA ILE A 113 -4.89 18.09 0.46
C ILE A 113 -3.60 17.47 -0.08
N TYR A 114 -3.36 17.57 -1.38
CA TYR A 114 -2.20 16.98 -2.03
C TYR A 114 -0.87 17.63 -1.60
N ASP A 115 -0.85 18.97 -1.42
CA ASP A 115 0.34 19.68 -0.95
C ASP A 115 0.76 19.21 0.47
N ASP A 116 -0.20 19.03 1.37
CA ASP A 116 0.05 18.53 2.73
C ASP A 116 0.53 17.06 2.71
N TYR A 117 -0.17 16.21 1.95
CA TYR A 117 0.22 14.81 1.74
C TYR A 117 1.63 14.70 1.13
N LYS A 118 1.93 15.51 0.10
CA LYS A 118 3.23 15.48 -0.57
C LYS A 118 4.38 15.87 0.36
N LYS A 119 4.17 16.87 1.20
CA LYS A 119 5.13 17.27 2.23
C LYS A 119 5.42 16.12 3.19
N PHE A 120 4.38 15.49 3.72
CA PHE A 120 4.53 14.33 4.60
C PHE A 120 5.25 13.17 3.91
N LEU A 121 4.87 12.84 2.67
CA LEU A 121 5.50 11.80 1.87
C LEU A 121 7.01 12.05 1.69
N ASP A 122 7.42 13.29 1.40
CA ASP A 122 8.83 13.64 1.22
C ASP A 122 9.63 13.49 2.52
N GLU A 123 9.04 13.89 3.66
CA GLU A 123 9.62 13.71 4.99
C GLU A 123 9.77 12.23 5.36
N GLN A 124 8.75 11.41 5.07
CA GLN A 124 8.81 9.97 5.30
C GLN A 124 9.83 9.28 4.39
N ASN A 125 9.87 9.62 3.11
CA ASN A 125 10.88 9.09 2.19
C ASN A 125 12.30 9.44 2.63
N PHE A 126 12.52 10.64 3.17
CA PHE A 126 13.81 11.02 3.73
C PHE A 126 14.19 10.14 4.93
N TRP A 127 13.25 9.94 5.87
CA TRP A 127 13.48 9.11 7.05
C TRP A 127 13.73 7.64 6.70
N PHE A 128 12.82 7.03 5.96
CA PHE A 128 12.92 5.59 5.64
C PHE A 128 14.13 5.25 4.77
N ARG A 129 14.61 6.18 3.97
CA ARG A 129 15.85 5.99 3.21
C ARG A 129 17.07 5.76 4.12
N VAL A 130 17.13 6.48 5.24
CA VAL A 130 18.25 6.37 6.20
C VAL A 130 18.05 5.21 7.18
N ALA A 131 16.84 5.02 7.65
CA ALA A 131 16.50 4.00 8.66
C ALA A 131 16.34 2.60 8.05
N GLU A 132 15.12 2.24 7.73
CA GLU A 132 14.77 0.85 7.37
C GLU A 132 15.39 0.40 6.04
N ASN A 133 15.46 1.27 5.05
CA ASN A 133 15.97 0.90 3.73
C ASN A 133 17.46 0.52 3.74
N GLU A 134 18.31 1.20 4.50
CA GLU A 134 19.73 0.86 4.59
C GLU A 134 19.94 -0.45 5.35
N TYR A 135 19.19 -0.67 6.44
CA TYR A 135 19.19 -1.95 7.12
C TYR A 135 18.70 -3.09 6.23
N ALA A 136 17.58 -2.89 5.56
CA ALA A 136 17.00 -3.88 4.66
C ALA A 136 17.96 -4.24 3.51
N LYS A 137 18.57 -3.24 2.86
CA LYS A 137 19.58 -3.46 1.82
C LYS A 137 20.75 -4.32 2.33
N PHE A 138 21.27 -3.99 3.51
CA PHE A 138 22.34 -4.77 4.13
C PHE A 138 21.89 -6.23 4.35
N MET A 139 20.75 -6.45 4.98
CA MET A 139 20.24 -7.79 5.28
C MET A 139 19.97 -8.59 4.00
N TYR A 140 19.35 -7.99 2.98
CA TYR A 140 19.06 -8.68 1.71
C TYR A 140 20.32 -8.98 0.87
N SER A 141 21.42 -8.24 1.09
CA SER A 141 22.70 -8.53 0.43
C SER A 141 23.43 -9.73 1.05
N ARG A 142 23.03 -10.15 2.26
CA ARG A 142 23.62 -11.34 2.92
C ARG A 142 23.00 -12.58 2.30
N LYS A 143 23.83 -13.37 1.64
CA LYS A 143 23.41 -14.70 1.19
C LYS A 143 23.16 -15.56 2.45
N GLY A 144 21.93 -16.05 2.60
CA GLY A 144 21.62 -17.08 3.58
C GLY A 144 22.29 -18.40 3.22
#